data_13808472f27eadff3ea59343e46cc17f
#
_entry.id   13808472f27eadff3ea59343e46cc17f
#
_cell.length_a   1.000
_cell.length_b   1.000
_cell.length_c   1.000
_cell.angle_alpha   90.00
_cell.angle_beta   90.00
_cell.angle_gamma   90.00
#
_symmetry.space_group_name_H-M   'P 1'
#
loop_
_entity.id
_entity.type
_entity.pdbx_description
1 polymer ?
#
loop_
_entity_poly.entity_id
_entity_poly.type
_entity_poly.pdbx_seq_one_letter_code
_entity_poly.pdbx_strand_id
1 'polypeptide(L)'
;MVKVVLRGLAAALVVLSTTVSSPAHAAESLPLSEAVAQLPLGTESRDGYTRESFRHWNAGTNPTDGCHTRAEVLIHEAVETPTVGPNCRLEGGRWLSYYDGVSVTSASGLDIDHMVPLAEAWDSGASAWAAQRREQYANDQGQEASLVAVTARSNRSKSDQDPAQWLPPSAEAQCRYAAEWVATKLRWYLAVDEGELAALRELTEACPTQVVEYERAP
;
A
#
# COMPACT_ATOMS: atom_id res chain seq x y z
N MET A 1 9.47 -81.20 -9.58
CA MET A 1 9.72 -79.96 -8.80
C MET A 1 9.48 -78.78 -9.74
N VAL A 2 8.30 -78.14 -9.62
CA VAL A 2 7.93 -77.00 -10.46
C VAL A 2 8.12 -75.74 -9.61
N LYS A 3 9.01 -74.82 -10.08
CA LYS A 3 9.26 -73.51 -9.45
C LYS A 3 8.26 -72.51 -10.00
N VAL A 4 7.31 -72.05 -9.15
CA VAL A 4 6.43 -70.94 -9.45
C VAL A 4 7.17 -69.63 -9.16
N VAL A 5 7.34 -68.79 -10.18
CA VAL A 5 7.87 -67.44 -10.06
C VAL A 5 6.73 -66.48 -9.96
N LEU A 6 6.49 -65.89 -8.78
CA LEU A 6 5.57 -64.75 -8.58
C LEU A 6 6.23 -63.47 -9.10
N ARG A 7 5.64 -62.88 -10.13
CA ARG A 7 5.95 -61.53 -10.59
C ARG A 7 5.06 -60.54 -9.84
N GLY A 8 5.64 -59.75 -8.92
CA GLY A 8 4.97 -58.67 -8.26
C GLY A 8 4.83 -57.47 -9.22
N LEU A 9 3.57 -57.05 -9.45
CA LEU A 9 3.29 -55.75 -10.09
C LEU A 9 3.40 -54.67 -9.02
N ALA A 10 4.36 -53.75 -9.18
CA ALA A 10 4.42 -52.50 -8.42
C ALA A 10 3.53 -51.45 -9.14
N ALA A 11 2.42 -51.09 -8.55
CA ALA A 11 1.59 -49.99 -9.03
C ALA A 11 2.16 -48.69 -8.51
N ALA A 12 2.71 -47.86 -9.41
CA ALA A 12 3.15 -46.49 -9.10
C ALA A 12 1.93 -45.56 -9.03
N LEU A 13 1.61 -45.06 -7.83
CA LEU A 13 0.62 -44.00 -7.64
C LEU A 13 1.26 -42.67 -8.11
N VAL A 14 0.79 -42.13 -9.23
CA VAL A 14 1.10 -40.79 -9.67
C VAL A 14 0.15 -39.83 -8.93
N VAL A 15 0.65 -39.09 -7.92
CA VAL A 15 -0.09 -38.03 -7.27
C VAL A 15 -0.01 -36.80 -8.17
N LEU A 16 -1.09 -36.47 -8.89
CA LEU A 16 -1.22 -35.19 -9.59
C LEU A 16 -1.46 -34.09 -8.56
N SER A 17 -0.44 -33.29 -8.28
CA SER A 17 -0.57 -32.07 -7.50
C SER A 17 -1.23 -31.00 -8.38
N THR A 18 -2.52 -30.74 -8.20
CA THR A 18 -3.19 -29.59 -8.81
C THR A 18 -2.77 -28.34 -8.07
N THR A 19 -1.90 -27.54 -8.64
CA THR A 19 -1.63 -26.17 -8.18
C THR A 19 -2.86 -25.33 -8.49
N VAL A 20 -3.63 -24.99 -7.46
CA VAL A 20 -4.70 -24.00 -7.55
C VAL A 20 -4.01 -22.63 -7.60
N SER A 21 -3.84 -22.08 -8.80
CA SER A 21 -3.46 -20.68 -8.97
C SER A 21 -4.65 -19.83 -8.55
N SER A 22 -4.50 -19.02 -7.51
CA SER A 22 -5.46 -17.95 -7.22
C SER A 22 -5.55 -17.04 -8.45
N PRO A 23 -6.76 -16.64 -8.90
CA PRO A 23 -6.86 -15.69 -9.99
C PRO A 23 -6.20 -14.39 -9.55
N ALA A 24 -5.25 -13.89 -10.34
CA ALA A 24 -4.78 -12.53 -10.20
C ALA A 24 -5.98 -11.61 -10.44
N HIS A 25 -6.26 -10.70 -9.51
CA HIS A 25 -7.28 -9.70 -9.73
C HIS A 25 -6.77 -8.76 -10.83
N ALA A 26 -7.64 -8.50 -11.82
CA ALA A 26 -7.30 -7.53 -12.86
C ALA A 26 -7.27 -6.12 -12.24
N ALA A 27 -6.35 -5.28 -12.70
CA ALA A 27 -6.35 -3.86 -12.35
C ALA A 27 -7.69 -3.23 -12.74
N GLU A 28 -8.30 -2.52 -11.80
CA GLU A 28 -9.52 -1.75 -12.02
C GLU A 28 -9.15 -0.29 -12.27
N SER A 29 -9.83 0.35 -13.23
CA SER A 29 -9.63 1.76 -13.58
C SER A 29 -10.99 2.43 -13.70
N LEU A 30 -11.27 3.42 -12.85
CA LEU A 30 -12.58 4.06 -12.69
C LEU A 30 -12.41 5.58 -12.55
N PRO A 31 -13.38 6.40 -13.04
CA PRO A 31 -13.47 7.79 -12.65
C PRO A 31 -13.50 7.95 -11.13
N LEU A 32 -12.86 8.97 -10.58
CA LEU A 32 -12.80 9.21 -9.13
C LEU A 32 -14.19 9.20 -8.47
N SER A 33 -15.21 9.79 -9.12
CA SER A 33 -16.57 9.82 -8.60
C SER A 33 -17.22 8.43 -8.49
N GLU A 34 -16.94 7.55 -9.45
CA GLU A 34 -17.43 6.17 -9.43
C GLU A 34 -16.69 5.32 -8.38
N ALA A 35 -15.39 5.55 -8.24
CA ALA A 35 -14.57 4.88 -7.23
C ALA A 35 -15.00 5.28 -5.80
N VAL A 36 -15.23 6.58 -5.54
CA VAL A 36 -15.75 7.06 -4.25
C VAL A 36 -17.11 6.45 -3.92
N ALA A 37 -17.97 6.25 -4.91
CA ALA A 37 -19.28 5.63 -4.70
C ALA A 37 -19.20 4.13 -4.32
N GLN A 38 -18.07 3.48 -4.53
CA GLN A 38 -17.83 2.08 -4.16
C GLN A 38 -17.25 1.90 -2.75
N LEU A 39 -16.81 2.97 -2.10
CA LEU A 39 -16.26 2.88 -0.75
C LEU A 39 -17.33 2.42 0.24
N PRO A 40 -17.05 1.42 1.09
CA PRO A 40 -17.99 0.99 2.12
C PRO A 40 -18.07 2.05 3.21
N LEU A 41 -19.30 2.43 3.61
CA LEU A 41 -19.51 3.29 4.76
C LEU A 41 -19.39 2.49 6.05
N GLY A 42 -18.67 3.00 7.04
CA GLY A 42 -18.44 2.36 8.32
C GLY A 42 -18.41 3.35 9.48
N THR A 43 -18.40 2.81 10.70
CA THR A 43 -18.16 3.60 11.91
C THR A 43 -16.72 3.35 12.33
N GLU A 44 -15.96 4.40 12.49
CA GLU A 44 -14.58 4.35 12.91
C GLU A 44 -14.42 4.17 14.42
N SER A 45 -13.36 3.45 14.81
CA SER A 45 -13.00 3.30 16.21
C SER A 45 -11.49 3.13 16.37
N ARG A 46 -10.89 4.01 17.17
CA ARG A 46 -9.47 3.95 17.55
C ARG A 46 -9.20 3.00 18.72
N ASP A 47 -10.23 2.34 19.24
CA ASP A 47 -10.10 1.47 20.41
C ASP A 47 -9.08 0.36 20.19
N GLY A 48 -8.11 0.26 21.10
CA GLY A 48 -7.06 -0.75 21.08
C GLY A 48 -5.96 -0.53 20.05
N TYR A 49 -5.96 0.57 19.29
CA TYR A 49 -4.88 0.89 18.36
C TYR A 49 -3.55 1.05 19.08
N THR A 50 -2.55 0.39 18.55
CA THR A 50 -1.14 0.71 18.80
C THR A 50 -0.39 0.64 17.47
N ARG A 51 0.63 1.48 17.30
CA ARG A 51 1.42 1.48 16.06
C ARG A 51 2.11 0.13 15.83
N GLU A 52 2.46 -0.58 16.88
CA GLU A 52 3.10 -1.90 16.88
C GLU A 52 2.17 -3.00 16.34
N SER A 53 0.87 -2.76 16.28
CA SER A 53 -0.10 -3.65 15.65
C SER A 53 0.15 -3.80 14.14
N PHE A 54 0.85 -2.85 13.54
CA PHE A 54 1.30 -2.86 12.15
C PHE A 54 2.82 -2.98 12.10
N ARG A 55 3.33 -4.19 11.96
CA ARG A 55 4.76 -4.40 11.75
C ARG A 55 5.16 -3.88 10.38
N HIS A 56 5.94 -2.80 10.35
CA HIS A 56 6.37 -2.14 9.12
C HIS A 56 7.90 -2.08 9.01
N TRP A 57 8.34 -1.77 7.79
CA TRP A 57 9.75 -1.79 7.36
C TRP A 57 10.39 -3.18 7.51
N ASN A 58 9.66 -4.21 7.01
CA ASN A 58 10.19 -5.58 6.91
C ASN A 58 11.31 -5.66 5.84
N ALA A 59 11.78 -6.87 5.51
CA ALA A 59 12.89 -7.10 4.58
C ALA A 59 12.60 -6.71 3.12
N GLY A 60 11.47 -6.04 2.83
CA GLY A 60 11.11 -5.60 1.48
C GLY A 60 10.73 -6.73 0.54
N THR A 61 10.70 -6.44 -0.75
CA THR A 61 10.37 -7.39 -1.82
C THR A 61 11.54 -8.32 -2.16
N ASN A 62 12.78 -7.86 -1.91
CA ASN A 62 13.99 -8.68 -2.06
C ASN A 62 14.70 -8.87 -0.71
N PRO A 63 14.38 -9.90 0.06
CA PRO A 63 14.93 -10.07 1.42
C PRO A 63 16.43 -10.37 1.46
N THR A 64 17.12 -10.48 0.31
CA THR A 64 18.55 -10.83 0.22
C THR A 64 19.47 -9.66 -0.07
N ASP A 65 18.94 -8.48 -0.43
CA ASP A 65 19.74 -7.31 -0.80
C ASP A 65 20.09 -6.40 0.39
N GLY A 66 19.53 -6.68 1.56
CA GLY A 66 19.75 -5.91 2.79
C GLY A 66 18.93 -4.60 2.86
N CYS A 67 18.03 -4.38 1.89
CA CYS A 67 17.08 -3.27 1.92
C CYS A 67 15.81 -3.67 2.68
N HIS A 68 15.23 -2.74 3.38
CA HIS A 68 13.89 -2.86 3.96
C HIS A 68 12.91 -2.04 3.12
N THR A 69 11.61 -2.31 3.27
CA THR A 69 10.53 -1.66 2.51
C THR A 69 10.73 -0.15 2.34
N ARG A 70 11.03 0.59 3.42
CA ARG A 70 11.25 2.04 3.33
C ARG A 70 12.40 2.41 2.38
N ALA A 71 13.49 1.65 2.36
CA ALA A 71 14.62 1.92 1.49
C ALA A 71 14.30 1.61 0.03
N GLU A 72 13.58 0.52 -0.22
CA GLU A 72 13.13 0.14 -1.57
C GLU A 72 12.19 1.20 -2.16
N VAL A 73 11.23 1.72 -1.39
CA VAL A 73 10.35 2.83 -1.82
C VAL A 73 11.18 4.07 -2.16
N LEU A 74 12.15 4.46 -1.30
CA LEU A 74 13.04 5.59 -1.59
C LEU A 74 13.86 5.40 -2.86
N ILE A 75 14.32 4.19 -3.14
CA ILE A 75 15.07 3.89 -4.38
C ILE A 75 14.15 3.99 -5.59
N HIS A 76 12.94 3.44 -5.48
CA HIS A 76 11.96 3.41 -6.57
C HIS A 76 11.46 4.81 -6.96
N GLU A 77 11.16 5.65 -5.98
CA GLU A 77 10.59 6.99 -6.23
C GLU A 77 11.63 8.09 -6.49
N ALA A 78 12.92 7.73 -6.48
CA ALA A 78 13.97 8.71 -6.74
C ALA A 78 13.92 9.23 -8.19
N VAL A 79 13.80 10.55 -8.37
CA VAL A 79 13.91 11.22 -9.68
C VAL A 79 15.35 11.13 -10.21
N GLU A 80 16.34 11.17 -9.29
CA GLU A 80 17.73 10.83 -9.57
C GLU A 80 18.11 9.71 -8.60
N THR A 81 18.48 8.56 -9.17
CA THR A 81 18.75 7.34 -8.40
C THR A 81 19.91 7.53 -7.41
N PRO A 82 19.73 7.24 -6.11
CA PRO A 82 20.81 7.26 -5.14
C PRO A 82 21.81 6.13 -5.38
N THR A 83 23.03 6.30 -4.88
CA THR A 83 23.97 5.18 -4.76
C THR A 83 23.56 4.32 -3.56
N VAL A 84 23.45 3.01 -3.78
CA VAL A 84 23.14 2.03 -2.74
C VAL A 84 24.43 1.41 -2.22
N GLY A 85 24.81 1.75 -1.00
CA GLY A 85 25.98 1.22 -0.31
C GLY A 85 25.65 0.01 0.57
N PRO A 86 26.64 -0.49 1.32
CA PRO A 86 26.45 -1.62 2.23
C PRO A 86 25.31 -1.40 3.23
N ASN A 87 24.56 -2.48 3.53
CA ASN A 87 23.36 -2.45 4.39
C ASN A 87 22.30 -1.47 3.87
N CYS A 88 22.17 -1.34 2.56
CA CYS A 88 21.20 -0.47 1.88
C CYS A 88 21.29 1.02 2.30
N ARG A 89 22.51 1.50 2.58
CA ARG A 89 22.73 2.91 2.86
C ARG A 89 22.59 3.72 1.56
N LEU A 90 21.67 4.67 1.53
CA LEU A 90 21.43 5.54 0.38
C LEU A 90 22.31 6.81 0.46
N GLU A 91 23.05 7.09 -0.61
CA GLU A 91 23.91 8.27 -0.73
C GLU A 91 23.58 9.05 -2.00
N GLY A 92 23.41 10.37 -1.87
CA GLY A 92 22.95 11.22 -2.96
C GLY A 92 21.49 10.96 -3.31
N GLY A 93 21.16 11.10 -4.58
CA GLY A 93 19.80 10.98 -5.09
C GLY A 93 19.04 12.29 -5.02
N ARG A 94 17.88 12.34 -5.71
CA ARG A 94 16.94 13.46 -5.65
C ARG A 94 15.52 12.92 -5.73
N TRP A 95 14.65 13.48 -4.92
CA TRP A 95 13.22 13.15 -4.81
C TRP A 95 12.39 14.41 -4.96
N LEU A 96 11.17 14.26 -5.46
CA LEU A 96 10.17 15.30 -5.49
C LEU A 96 9.00 14.90 -4.60
N SER A 97 8.85 15.56 -3.45
CA SER A 97 7.66 15.40 -2.62
C SER A 97 6.48 16.07 -3.30
N TYR A 98 5.54 15.28 -3.79
CA TYR A 98 4.42 15.85 -4.53
C TYR A 98 3.40 16.55 -3.61
N TYR A 99 3.36 16.25 -2.31
CA TYR A 99 2.46 16.91 -1.36
C TYR A 99 2.68 18.43 -1.28
N ASP A 100 3.93 18.86 -1.40
CA ASP A 100 4.33 20.25 -1.23
C ASP A 100 5.19 20.80 -2.37
N GLY A 101 5.46 20.00 -3.41
CA GLY A 101 6.26 20.38 -4.56
C GLY A 101 7.76 20.57 -4.25
N VAL A 102 8.24 20.12 -3.10
CA VAL A 102 9.62 20.34 -2.65
C VAL A 102 10.56 19.25 -3.17
N SER A 103 11.65 19.68 -3.80
CA SER A 103 12.74 18.78 -4.19
C SER A 103 13.71 18.57 -3.02
N VAL A 104 14.03 17.29 -2.74
CA VAL A 104 14.89 16.86 -1.62
C VAL A 104 16.06 16.06 -2.16
N THR A 105 17.28 16.40 -1.73
CA THR A 105 18.53 15.75 -2.19
C THR A 105 19.14 14.79 -1.18
N SER A 106 18.42 14.47 -0.12
CA SER A 106 18.85 13.52 0.92
C SER A 106 17.67 12.71 1.41
N ALA A 107 17.81 11.39 1.41
CA ALA A 107 16.81 10.45 1.95
C ALA A 107 16.41 10.74 3.41
N SER A 108 17.28 11.42 4.20
CA SER A 108 16.99 11.81 5.59
C SER A 108 15.96 12.93 5.73
N GLY A 109 15.69 13.69 4.66
CA GLY A 109 14.66 14.73 4.62
C GLY A 109 13.26 14.21 4.30
N LEU A 110 13.15 12.91 3.99
CA LEU A 110 11.92 12.26 3.58
C LEU A 110 11.42 11.27 4.64
N ASP A 111 10.12 11.22 4.82
CA ASP A 111 9.42 10.09 5.41
C ASP A 111 8.76 9.28 4.29
N ILE A 112 8.52 7.98 4.50
CA ILE A 112 7.60 7.21 3.67
C ILE A 112 6.25 7.26 4.37
N ASP A 113 5.30 7.89 3.69
CA ASP A 113 3.94 7.99 4.15
C ASP A 113 3.13 6.76 3.72
N HIS A 114 2.34 6.22 4.63
CA HIS A 114 1.24 5.32 4.27
C HIS A 114 0.10 6.19 3.75
N MET A 115 -0.32 6.00 2.50
CA MET A 115 -1.35 6.83 1.86
C MET A 115 -2.58 6.96 2.76
N VAL A 116 -3.13 5.86 3.23
CA VAL A 116 -4.04 5.84 4.36
C VAL A 116 -3.24 5.49 5.61
N PRO A 117 -3.11 6.40 6.60
CA PRO A 117 -2.29 6.19 7.78
C PRO A 117 -2.63 4.90 8.53
N LEU A 118 -1.66 4.31 9.24
CA LEU A 118 -1.87 3.05 9.96
C LEU A 118 -3.01 3.14 10.99
N ALA A 119 -3.11 4.28 11.66
CA ALA A 119 -4.15 4.54 12.63
C ALA A 119 -5.52 4.69 11.97
N GLU A 120 -5.57 5.42 10.86
CA GLU A 120 -6.75 5.58 10.03
C GLU A 120 -7.21 4.23 9.44
N ALA A 121 -6.29 3.42 8.92
CA ALA A 121 -6.62 2.07 8.45
C ALA A 121 -7.19 1.19 9.57
N TRP A 122 -6.68 1.33 10.81
CA TRP A 122 -7.22 0.62 11.98
C TRP A 122 -8.68 1.01 12.22
N ASP A 123 -8.97 2.31 12.23
CA ASP A 123 -10.32 2.85 12.45
C ASP A 123 -11.27 2.40 11.35
N SER A 124 -10.79 2.35 10.13
CA SER A 124 -11.49 1.96 8.90
C SER A 124 -11.71 0.44 8.73
N GLY A 125 -11.34 -0.38 9.73
CA GLY A 125 -11.62 -1.82 9.72
C GLY A 125 -10.40 -2.74 9.83
N ALA A 126 -9.16 -2.26 9.71
CA ALA A 126 -7.97 -3.11 9.88
C ALA A 126 -7.79 -3.62 11.32
N SER A 127 -8.51 -3.06 12.29
CA SER A 127 -8.62 -3.58 13.66
C SER A 127 -9.07 -5.05 13.71
N ALA A 128 -9.95 -5.44 12.78
CA ALA A 128 -10.45 -6.82 12.67
C ALA A 128 -9.51 -7.76 11.92
N TRP A 129 -8.44 -7.26 11.29
CA TRP A 129 -7.54 -8.11 10.50
C TRP A 129 -6.60 -8.96 11.37
N ALA A 130 -6.15 -10.08 10.81
CA ALA A 130 -5.01 -10.80 11.38
C ALA A 130 -3.74 -9.96 11.32
N ALA A 131 -2.81 -10.19 12.25
CA ALA A 131 -1.54 -9.44 12.32
C ALA A 131 -0.73 -9.51 11.01
N GLN A 132 -0.76 -10.66 10.34
CA GLN A 132 -0.10 -10.84 9.04
C GLN A 132 -0.67 -9.91 7.96
N ARG A 133 -2.01 -9.73 7.91
CA ARG A 133 -2.65 -8.84 6.94
C ARG A 133 -2.29 -7.37 7.24
N ARG A 134 -2.24 -6.97 8.51
CA ARG A 134 -1.76 -5.64 8.89
C ARG A 134 -0.28 -5.42 8.54
N GLU A 135 0.58 -6.44 8.67
CA GLU A 135 1.97 -6.37 8.20
C GLU A 135 2.05 -6.22 6.67
N GLN A 136 1.24 -6.96 5.92
CA GLN A 136 1.17 -6.85 4.46
C GLN A 136 0.75 -5.44 4.04
N TYR A 137 -0.27 -4.88 4.69
CA TYR A 137 -0.72 -3.50 4.46
C TYR A 137 0.41 -2.49 4.72
N ALA A 138 1.07 -2.60 5.85
CA ALA A 138 2.10 -1.65 6.26
C ALA A 138 3.38 -1.70 5.41
N ASN A 139 3.54 -2.73 4.57
CA ASN A 139 4.67 -2.91 3.67
C ASN A 139 4.24 -3.10 2.21
N ASP A 140 3.06 -2.57 1.86
CA ASP A 140 2.46 -2.79 0.54
C ASP A 140 3.20 -2.02 -0.56
N GLN A 141 4.04 -2.72 -1.30
CA GLN A 141 4.71 -2.25 -2.50
C GLN A 141 4.04 -2.78 -3.79
N GLY A 142 2.93 -3.49 -3.66
CA GLY A 142 2.15 -4.00 -4.79
C GLY A 142 1.37 -2.92 -5.54
N GLN A 143 1.32 -1.71 -4.99
CA GLN A 143 0.75 -0.52 -5.62
C GLN A 143 1.53 0.72 -5.18
N GLU A 144 2.02 1.50 -6.15
CA GLU A 144 2.83 2.70 -5.90
C GLU A 144 2.15 3.70 -4.97
N ALA A 145 0.82 3.84 -5.08
CA ALA A 145 0.04 4.74 -4.25
C ALA A 145 0.01 4.37 -2.75
N SER A 146 0.31 3.12 -2.37
CA SER A 146 0.19 2.68 -0.98
C SER A 146 1.22 3.30 -0.05
N LEU A 147 2.46 3.50 -0.55
CA LEU A 147 3.60 4.04 0.19
C LEU A 147 4.30 5.10 -0.65
N VAL A 148 4.39 6.33 -0.17
CA VAL A 148 4.94 7.45 -0.95
C VAL A 148 6.02 8.22 -0.21
N ALA A 149 7.10 8.57 -0.92
CA ALA A 149 8.20 9.38 -0.39
C ALA A 149 7.83 10.87 -0.41
N VAL A 150 7.64 11.45 0.74
CA VAL A 150 7.26 12.86 0.90
C VAL A 150 8.14 13.55 1.92
N THR A 151 8.16 14.91 1.93
CA THR A 151 8.89 15.63 2.97
C THR A 151 8.41 15.20 4.36
N ALA A 152 9.35 15.01 5.27
CA ALA A 152 9.04 14.70 6.67
C ALA A 152 8.12 15.74 7.32
N ARG A 153 8.19 17.00 6.84
CA ARG A 153 7.31 18.09 7.29
C ARG A 153 5.85 17.81 6.89
N SER A 154 5.60 17.52 5.62
CA SER A 154 4.24 17.30 5.12
C SER A 154 3.65 16.02 5.70
N ASN A 155 4.45 14.94 5.79
CA ASN A 155 4.02 13.70 6.42
C ASN A 155 3.58 13.90 7.88
N ARG A 156 4.38 14.61 8.67
CA ARG A 156 4.04 14.90 10.07
C ARG A 156 2.88 15.86 10.24
N SER A 157 2.65 16.76 9.27
CA SER A 157 1.46 17.61 9.23
C SER A 157 0.19 16.81 8.93
N LYS A 158 0.28 15.82 8.03
CA LYS A 158 -0.82 14.88 7.74
C LYS A 158 -1.15 14.02 8.96
N SER A 159 -0.12 13.48 9.63
CA SER A 159 -0.30 12.58 10.78
C SER A 159 -1.22 11.41 10.44
N ASP A 160 -2.25 11.18 11.25
CA ASP A 160 -3.28 10.14 11.06
C ASP A 160 -4.62 10.70 10.56
N GLN A 161 -4.60 11.90 9.97
CA GLN A 161 -5.77 12.61 9.48
C GLN A 161 -6.22 12.09 8.11
N ASP A 162 -7.54 12.07 7.91
CA ASP A 162 -8.23 11.77 6.67
C ASP A 162 -8.39 13.03 5.76
N PRO A 163 -8.97 12.91 4.53
CA PRO A 163 -9.16 14.04 3.63
C PRO A 163 -10.14 15.13 4.12
N ALA A 164 -10.97 14.86 5.12
CA ALA A 164 -11.80 15.89 5.74
C ALA A 164 -11.01 16.80 6.68
N GLN A 165 -9.87 16.31 7.17
CA GLN A 165 -9.06 17.00 8.17
C GLN A 165 -7.77 17.56 7.58
N TRP A 166 -7.21 16.92 6.55
CA TRP A 166 -5.96 17.32 5.92
C TRP A 166 -5.93 17.03 4.41
N LEU A 167 -5.41 17.99 3.67
CA LEU A 167 -5.08 17.83 2.25
C LEU A 167 -3.64 18.30 2.00
N PRO A 168 -2.97 17.81 0.94
CA PRO A 168 -1.68 18.32 0.52
C PRO A 168 -1.71 19.84 0.36
N PRO A 169 -0.67 20.56 0.85
CA PRO A 169 -0.60 22.02 0.73
C PRO A 169 -0.48 22.51 -0.71
N SER A 170 0.04 21.67 -1.63
CA SER A 170 -0.01 21.94 -3.07
C SER A 170 -1.39 21.63 -3.61
N ALA A 171 -2.11 22.63 -4.13
CA ALA A 171 -3.42 22.43 -4.74
C ALA A 171 -3.36 21.47 -5.94
N GLU A 172 -2.25 21.46 -6.69
CA GLU A 172 -2.03 20.57 -7.84
C GLU A 172 -1.94 19.09 -7.42
N ALA A 173 -1.56 18.82 -6.17
CA ALA A 173 -1.45 17.48 -5.63
C ALA A 173 -2.79 16.88 -5.18
N GLN A 174 -3.81 17.72 -4.91
CA GLN A 174 -5.02 17.27 -4.20
C GLN A 174 -5.84 16.26 -5.00
N CYS A 175 -5.92 16.40 -6.31
CA CYS A 175 -6.64 15.43 -7.16
C CYS A 175 -5.92 14.08 -7.20
N ARG A 176 -4.60 14.08 -7.34
CA ARG A 176 -3.78 12.88 -7.26
C ARG A 176 -3.93 12.21 -5.89
N TYR A 177 -3.80 12.99 -4.82
CA TYR A 177 -3.94 12.50 -3.45
C TYR A 177 -5.30 11.84 -3.20
N ALA A 178 -6.40 12.47 -3.65
CA ALA A 178 -7.74 11.89 -3.53
C ALA A 178 -7.85 10.55 -4.26
N ALA A 179 -7.30 10.44 -5.47
CA ALA A 179 -7.31 9.20 -6.23
C ALA A 179 -6.48 8.09 -5.55
N GLU A 180 -5.29 8.41 -5.06
CA GLU A 180 -4.41 7.47 -4.37
C GLU A 180 -5.00 7.02 -3.02
N TRP A 181 -5.65 7.93 -2.30
CA TRP A 181 -6.38 7.61 -1.07
C TRP A 181 -7.51 6.61 -1.33
N VAL A 182 -8.38 6.91 -2.31
CA VAL A 182 -9.49 6.04 -2.69
C VAL A 182 -8.99 4.70 -3.23
N ALA A 183 -7.95 4.71 -4.05
CA ALA A 183 -7.30 3.49 -4.55
C ALA A 183 -6.84 2.60 -3.40
N THR A 184 -6.18 3.17 -2.39
CA THR A 184 -5.69 2.43 -1.22
C THR A 184 -6.85 1.87 -0.39
N LYS A 185 -7.89 2.65 -0.13
CA LYS A 185 -9.09 2.17 0.59
C LYS A 185 -9.80 1.03 -0.17
N LEU A 186 -9.97 1.17 -1.48
CA LEU A 186 -10.57 0.11 -2.31
C LEU A 186 -9.69 -1.14 -2.38
N ARG A 187 -8.38 -0.98 -2.55
CA ARG A 187 -7.42 -2.08 -2.58
C ARG A 187 -7.52 -2.96 -1.34
N TRP A 188 -7.60 -2.36 -0.17
CA TRP A 188 -7.58 -3.04 1.12
C TRP A 188 -8.98 -3.26 1.72
N TYR A 189 -10.02 -2.79 1.03
CA TYR A 189 -11.41 -2.86 1.50
C TYR A 189 -11.60 -2.16 2.85
N LEU A 190 -11.05 -0.97 2.97
CA LEU A 190 -11.21 -0.10 4.13
C LEU A 190 -12.49 0.73 3.99
N ALA A 191 -13.19 0.93 5.11
CA ALA A 191 -14.38 1.78 5.15
C ALA A 191 -14.00 3.26 5.19
N VAL A 192 -14.99 4.11 4.96
CA VAL A 192 -14.96 5.55 5.19
C VAL A 192 -16.04 5.93 6.18
N ASP A 193 -15.85 6.98 6.96
CA ASP A 193 -16.91 7.59 7.74
C ASP A 193 -17.70 8.61 6.91
N GLU A 194 -18.75 9.22 7.51
CA GLU A 194 -19.59 10.21 6.82
C GLU A 194 -18.81 11.49 6.47
N GLY A 195 -17.89 11.92 7.35
CA GLY A 195 -17.08 13.12 7.16
C GLY A 195 -16.07 12.96 6.04
N GLU A 196 -15.33 11.86 6.06
CA GLU A 196 -14.38 11.48 5.01
C GLU A 196 -15.10 11.34 3.66
N LEU A 197 -16.24 10.63 3.62
CA LEU A 197 -17.01 10.45 2.40
C LEU A 197 -17.52 11.79 1.83
N ALA A 198 -17.94 12.72 2.67
CA ALA A 198 -18.37 14.06 2.24
C ALA A 198 -17.20 14.84 1.61
N ALA A 199 -16.03 14.84 2.25
CA ALA A 199 -14.83 15.49 1.73
C ALA A 199 -14.36 14.88 0.39
N LEU A 200 -14.37 13.54 0.29
CA LEU A 200 -14.03 12.86 -0.96
C LEU A 200 -15.01 13.21 -2.09
N ARG A 201 -16.31 13.37 -1.82
CA ARG A 201 -17.29 13.82 -2.81
C ARG A 201 -17.04 15.25 -3.29
N GLU A 202 -16.67 16.17 -2.39
CA GLU A 202 -16.28 17.53 -2.78
C GLU A 202 -15.05 17.51 -3.68
N LEU A 203 -14.08 16.64 -3.40
CA LEU A 203 -12.90 16.45 -4.24
C LEU A 203 -13.25 15.88 -5.63
N THR A 204 -14.29 15.03 -5.76
CA THR A 204 -14.72 14.57 -7.10
C THR A 204 -15.24 15.71 -7.96
N GLU A 205 -15.89 16.71 -7.38
CA GLU A 205 -16.36 17.89 -8.10
C GLU A 205 -15.21 18.78 -8.58
N ALA A 206 -14.17 18.92 -7.75
CA ALA A 206 -12.98 19.67 -8.07
C ALA A 206 -12.06 18.93 -9.08
N CYS A 207 -12.16 17.60 -9.16
CA CYS A 207 -11.27 16.72 -9.92
C CYS A 207 -12.02 15.84 -10.93
N PRO A 208 -12.84 16.42 -11.87
CA PRO A 208 -13.79 15.66 -12.68
C PRO A 208 -13.15 14.70 -13.70
N THR A 209 -11.87 14.87 -14.00
CA THR A 209 -11.12 14.02 -14.96
C THR A 209 -10.19 13.03 -14.29
N GLN A 210 -10.15 13.04 -12.94
CA GLN A 210 -9.24 12.15 -12.19
C GLN A 210 -9.73 10.70 -12.27
N VAL A 211 -8.79 9.78 -12.48
CA VAL A 211 -9.01 8.34 -12.52
C VAL A 211 -8.36 7.70 -11.31
N VAL A 212 -9.00 6.68 -10.79
CA VAL A 212 -8.50 5.80 -9.72
C VAL A 212 -8.12 4.46 -10.34
N GLU A 213 -6.89 4.03 -10.11
CA GLU A 213 -6.40 2.72 -10.55
C GLU A 213 -5.97 1.91 -9.35
N TYR A 214 -6.46 0.68 -9.23
CA TYR A 214 -6.08 -0.21 -8.14
C TYR A 214 -6.25 -1.68 -8.50
N GLU A 215 -5.49 -2.52 -7.80
CA GLU A 215 -5.69 -3.97 -7.75
C GLU A 215 -6.06 -4.36 -6.32
N ARG A 216 -6.97 -5.30 -6.16
CA ARG A 216 -7.31 -5.82 -4.83
C ARG A 216 -6.09 -6.47 -4.18
N ALA A 217 -5.84 -6.12 -2.93
CA ALA A 217 -4.81 -6.78 -2.15
C ALA A 217 -5.18 -8.26 -1.90
N PRO A 218 -4.18 -9.17 -1.84
CA PRO A 218 -4.39 -10.59 -1.63
C PRO A 218 -4.99 -10.95 -0.27
#